data_dde87473d06815e49ab6192f63acf39e
#
_entry.id   dde87473d06815e49ab6192f63acf39e
#
_cell.length_a   1.000
_cell.length_b   1.000
_cell.length_c   1.000
_cell.angle_alpha   90.00
_cell.angle_beta   90.00
_cell.angle_gamma   90.00
#
_symmetry.space_group_name_H-M   'P 1'
#
loop_
_entity.id
_entity.type
_entity.pdbx_description
1 polymer ?
#
loop_
_entity_poly.entity_id
_entity_poly.type
_entity_poly.pdbx_seq_one_letter_code
_entity_poly.pdbx_strand_id
1 'polypeptide(L)'
;MSAYLHKSLVYLDRDYIADLYEVTTGKSPSTTITKNQGKKAGAVIPVFSAEVSAQETRSFKVSTIGMLAQTWSALSVEPELDPSTFASEMISQYGWFNGELSVYQAKSSVQRANGENEVTAESEHFHIRQSPTSALSLITTPEYFLSGLGALMKLQKTVLKEMSIPVRAYVRVMAAHDHLKHWIAIPLVMLERESNG
;
A
#
# COMPACT_ATOMS: atom_id res chain seq x y z
N MET A 1 13.15 -1.22 -20.66
CA MET A 1 12.24 -1.65 -19.58
C MET A 1 12.75 -1.29 -18.20
N SER A 2 13.94 -1.70 -17.79
CA SER A 2 14.48 -1.41 -16.42
C SER A 2 14.56 0.08 -16.07
N ALA A 3 14.97 0.95 -16.99
CA ALA A 3 15.10 2.40 -16.74
C ALA A 3 13.73 3.09 -16.55
N TYR A 4 12.69 2.61 -17.22
CA TYR A 4 11.33 3.12 -17.04
C TYR A 4 10.78 2.73 -15.66
N LEU A 5 10.89 1.47 -15.29
CA LEU A 5 10.47 0.96 -13.98
C LEU A 5 11.08 1.76 -12.83
N HIS A 6 12.40 2.05 -12.92
CA HIS A 6 13.09 2.82 -11.88
C HIS A 6 12.56 4.26 -11.74
N LYS A 7 12.19 4.92 -12.84
CA LYS A 7 11.73 6.32 -12.83
C LYS A 7 10.29 6.46 -12.36
N SER A 8 9.45 5.49 -12.66
CA SER A 8 8.01 5.52 -12.34
C SER A 8 7.66 4.88 -11.00
N LEU A 9 8.61 4.25 -10.32
CA LEU A 9 8.33 3.48 -9.12
C LEU A 9 8.02 4.41 -7.93
N VAL A 10 6.81 4.27 -7.37
CA VAL A 10 6.28 5.03 -6.23
C VAL A 10 6.38 4.22 -4.94
N TYR A 11 6.04 2.92 -5.00
CA TYR A 11 6.00 2.02 -3.85
C TYR A 11 6.47 0.63 -4.25
N LEU A 12 7.25 -0.02 -3.38
CA LEU A 12 7.75 -1.36 -3.63
C LEU A 12 7.85 -2.15 -2.33
N ASP A 13 7.00 -3.16 -2.19
CA ASP A 13 7.09 -4.15 -1.13
C ASP A 13 8.28 -5.07 -1.41
N ARG A 14 9.36 -4.85 -0.66
CA ARG A 14 10.65 -5.54 -0.87
C ARG A 14 10.56 -7.01 -0.55
N ASP A 15 9.79 -7.37 0.47
CA ASP A 15 9.68 -8.74 0.93
C ASP A 15 8.84 -9.56 -0.05
N TYR A 16 7.72 -9.02 -0.53
CA TYR A 16 6.92 -9.66 -1.57
C TYR A 16 7.73 -9.88 -2.86
N ILE A 17 8.49 -8.87 -3.30
CA ILE A 17 9.30 -8.99 -4.51
C ILE A 17 10.44 -10.00 -4.34
N ALA A 18 11.02 -10.11 -3.15
CA ALA A 18 12.03 -11.11 -2.85
C ALA A 18 11.46 -12.53 -2.91
N ASP A 19 10.31 -12.75 -2.30
CA ASP A 19 9.62 -14.05 -2.32
C ASP A 19 9.20 -14.42 -3.76
N LEU A 20 8.65 -13.47 -4.51
CA LEU A 20 8.29 -13.69 -5.92
C LEU A 20 9.52 -13.99 -6.78
N TYR A 21 10.64 -13.30 -6.55
CA TYR A 21 11.90 -13.56 -7.23
C TYR A 21 12.39 -14.99 -6.96
N GLU A 22 12.36 -15.44 -5.71
CA GLU A 22 12.76 -16.79 -5.33
C GLU A 22 11.89 -17.84 -6.02
N VAL A 23 10.58 -17.68 -5.99
CA VAL A 23 9.63 -18.59 -6.65
C VAL A 23 9.83 -18.61 -8.17
N THR A 24 10.07 -17.45 -8.78
CA THR A 24 10.18 -17.33 -10.24
C THR A 24 11.53 -17.83 -10.77
N THR A 25 12.62 -17.60 -10.03
CA THR A 25 13.99 -17.88 -10.52
C THR A 25 14.62 -19.11 -9.87
N GLY A 26 14.07 -19.61 -8.77
CA GLY A 26 14.67 -20.66 -7.94
C GLY A 26 15.92 -20.21 -7.18
N LYS A 27 16.20 -18.90 -7.11
CA LYS A 27 17.38 -18.34 -6.46
C LYS A 27 17.00 -17.55 -5.22
N SER A 28 17.57 -17.86 -4.07
CA SER A 28 17.33 -17.05 -2.88
C SER A 28 17.98 -15.67 -3.01
N PRO A 29 17.22 -14.59 -2.83
CA PRO A 29 17.72 -13.22 -2.91
C PRO A 29 18.43 -12.78 -1.63
N SER A 30 18.14 -13.41 -0.49
CA SER A 30 18.55 -12.94 0.83
C SER A 30 19.91 -13.47 1.24
N THR A 31 20.69 -12.62 1.95
CA THR A 31 21.98 -12.98 2.53
C THR A 31 21.98 -13.00 4.04
N THR A 32 21.16 -12.17 4.66
CA THR A 32 21.16 -12.00 6.12
C THR A 32 19.78 -11.59 6.58
N ILE A 33 19.29 -12.26 7.61
CA ILE A 33 18.07 -11.92 8.32
C ILE A 33 18.48 -11.37 9.68
N THR A 34 18.18 -10.11 9.95
CA THR A 34 18.39 -9.49 11.26
C THR A 34 17.05 -9.35 11.96
N LYS A 35 16.86 -10.04 13.09
CA LYS A 35 15.69 -9.92 13.94
C LYS A 35 15.95 -8.87 15.01
N ASN A 36 15.35 -7.71 14.88
CA ASN A 36 15.39 -6.68 15.90
C ASN A 36 14.18 -6.81 16.82
N GLN A 37 14.40 -7.31 18.02
CA GLN A 37 13.42 -7.22 19.11
C GLN A 37 13.55 -5.85 19.78
N GLY A 38 13.01 -4.82 19.16
CA GLY A 38 13.03 -3.46 19.69
C GLY A 38 11.76 -3.14 20.45
N LYS A 39 11.83 -3.07 21.79
CA LYS A 39 10.84 -2.35 22.58
C LYS A 39 10.94 -0.87 22.24
N LYS A 40 10.08 -0.34 21.39
CA LYS A 40 9.84 1.11 21.31
C LYS A 40 8.63 1.45 22.16
N ALA A 41 8.91 2.03 23.31
CA ALA A 41 7.92 2.74 24.10
C ALA A 41 7.47 4.00 23.35
N GLY A 42 6.16 4.20 23.20
CA GLY A 42 5.55 5.50 23.04
C GLY A 42 5.38 6.04 21.61
N ALA A 43 4.39 5.57 20.90
CA ALA A 43 3.52 6.38 20.07
C ALA A 43 2.21 5.63 19.90
N VAL A 44 1.16 6.12 20.49
CA VAL A 44 -0.20 5.58 20.35
C VAL A 44 -0.70 5.97 18.97
N ILE A 45 -0.72 5.01 18.05
CA ILE A 45 -1.49 5.11 16.83
C ILE A 45 -2.80 4.36 17.11
N PRO A 46 -3.93 5.04 17.24
CA PRO A 46 -5.19 4.38 17.54
C PRO A 46 -5.67 3.60 16.32
N VAL A 47 -6.11 2.39 16.59
CA VAL A 47 -7.07 1.53 15.89
C VAL A 47 -6.55 0.37 15.06
N PHE A 48 -5.34 0.35 14.55
CA PHE A 48 -4.77 -0.90 13.99
C PHE A 48 -3.40 -1.21 14.56
N SER A 49 -3.31 -1.31 15.88
CA SER A 49 -2.15 -1.91 16.53
C SER A 49 -2.27 -3.44 16.48
N ALA A 50 -2.05 -4.03 15.32
CA ALA A 50 -1.47 -5.34 15.32
C ALA A 50 -0.10 -5.17 15.98
N GLU A 51 0.11 -5.77 17.13
CA GLU A 51 1.42 -5.85 17.78
C GLU A 51 2.42 -6.46 16.80
N VAL A 52 3.12 -5.61 16.05
CA VAL A 52 4.29 -6.03 15.29
C VAL A 52 5.44 -6.10 16.29
N SER A 53 5.50 -7.20 17.02
CA SER A 53 6.48 -7.41 18.07
C SER A 53 7.87 -7.85 17.56
N ALA A 54 8.07 -7.99 16.26
CA ALA A 54 9.39 -8.30 15.70
C ALA A 54 9.55 -7.68 14.31
N GLN A 55 10.37 -6.67 14.17
CA GLN A 55 10.79 -6.17 12.88
C GLN A 55 11.93 -7.06 12.36
N GLU A 56 11.63 -7.90 11.41
CA GLU A 56 12.61 -8.68 10.68
C GLU A 56 13.15 -7.84 9.52
N THR A 57 14.45 -7.54 9.55
CA THR A 57 15.11 -6.81 8.47
C THR A 57 15.85 -7.80 7.58
N ARG A 58 15.46 -7.91 6.32
CA ARG A 58 16.14 -8.72 5.31
C ARG A 58 17.13 -7.88 4.53
N SER A 59 18.35 -8.39 4.36
CA SER A 59 19.35 -7.81 3.47
C SER A 59 19.46 -8.66 2.21
N PHE A 60 19.44 -8.03 1.03
CA PHE A 60 19.41 -8.72 -0.25
C PHE A 60 20.73 -8.54 -1.03
N LYS A 61 21.23 -9.59 -1.66
CA LYS A 61 22.38 -9.54 -2.58
C LYS A 61 22.05 -8.85 -3.90
N VAL A 62 20.81 -9.03 -4.38
CA VAL A 62 20.32 -8.41 -5.59
C VAL A 62 19.49 -7.19 -5.16
N SER A 63 19.64 -6.07 -5.85
CA SER A 63 18.79 -4.90 -5.55
C SER A 63 17.32 -5.23 -5.78
N THR A 64 16.43 -4.68 -4.96
CA THR A 64 14.99 -4.92 -5.07
C THR A 64 14.45 -4.56 -6.47
N ILE A 65 14.98 -3.49 -7.07
CA ILE A 65 14.64 -3.11 -8.45
C ILE A 65 15.15 -4.15 -9.46
N GLY A 66 16.31 -4.74 -9.21
CA GLY A 66 16.83 -5.84 -10.04
C GLY A 66 15.99 -7.10 -9.95
N MET A 67 15.46 -7.40 -8.77
CA MET A 67 14.51 -8.50 -8.57
C MET A 67 13.18 -8.21 -9.29
N LEU A 68 12.62 -7.00 -9.12
CA LEU A 68 11.41 -6.57 -9.82
C LEU A 68 11.56 -6.68 -11.34
N ALA A 69 12.70 -6.26 -11.89
CA ALA A 69 12.94 -6.36 -13.34
C ALA A 69 12.94 -7.81 -13.86
N GLN A 70 13.41 -8.76 -13.06
CA GLN A 70 13.43 -10.18 -13.41
C GLN A 70 12.05 -10.86 -13.25
N THR A 71 11.23 -10.38 -12.33
CA THR A 71 9.87 -10.90 -12.09
C THR A 71 8.79 -10.16 -12.87
N TRP A 72 9.16 -9.10 -13.59
CA TRP A 72 8.21 -8.22 -14.29
C TRP A 72 7.32 -8.96 -15.31
N SER A 73 7.87 -9.94 -16.02
CA SER A 73 7.10 -10.73 -17.00
C SER A 73 5.95 -11.50 -16.34
N ALA A 74 6.15 -11.99 -15.12
CA ALA A 74 5.10 -12.65 -14.37
C ALA A 74 4.07 -11.65 -13.83
N LEU A 75 4.52 -10.51 -13.27
CA LEU A 75 3.62 -9.49 -12.73
C LEU A 75 2.79 -8.79 -13.82
N SER A 76 3.39 -8.53 -15.00
CA SER A 76 2.73 -7.72 -16.03
C SER A 76 1.54 -8.41 -16.70
N VAL A 77 1.41 -9.72 -16.57
CA VAL A 77 0.30 -10.51 -17.14
C VAL A 77 -0.83 -10.75 -16.14
N GLU A 78 -0.65 -10.35 -14.88
CA GLU A 78 -1.68 -10.44 -13.85
C GLU A 78 -2.91 -9.58 -14.22
N PRO A 79 -4.12 -10.00 -13.83
CA PRO A 79 -5.37 -9.35 -14.26
C PRO A 79 -5.50 -7.93 -13.70
N GLU A 80 -6.26 -7.11 -14.42
CA GLU A 80 -6.79 -5.86 -13.87
C GLU A 80 -7.97 -6.17 -12.95
N LEU A 81 -8.00 -5.51 -11.80
CA LEU A 81 -9.07 -5.66 -10.81
C LEU A 81 -10.21 -4.70 -11.12
N ASP A 82 -11.42 -5.22 -11.02
CA ASP A 82 -12.65 -4.44 -11.07
C ASP A 82 -13.38 -4.53 -9.73
N PRO A 83 -13.37 -3.47 -8.90
CA PRO A 83 -14.04 -3.46 -7.60
C PRO A 83 -15.53 -3.72 -7.66
N SER A 84 -16.18 -3.50 -8.80
CA SER A 84 -17.61 -3.78 -8.99
C SER A 84 -17.93 -5.27 -8.95
N THR A 85 -16.91 -6.11 -9.15
CA THR A 85 -17.04 -7.59 -9.14
C THR A 85 -16.69 -8.19 -7.79
N PHE A 86 -16.23 -7.39 -6.82
CA PHE A 86 -15.82 -7.90 -5.52
C PHE A 86 -17.05 -8.29 -4.69
N ALA A 87 -17.03 -9.50 -4.16
CA ALA A 87 -18.06 -10.01 -3.26
C ALA A 87 -17.62 -9.88 -1.79
N SER A 88 -18.56 -9.66 -0.89
CA SER A 88 -18.30 -9.55 0.57
C SER A 88 -17.64 -10.78 1.18
N GLU A 89 -17.84 -11.94 0.58
CA GLU A 89 -17.26 -13.23 1.02
C GLU A 89 -15.94 -13.58 0.32
N MET A 90 -15.34 -12.60 -0.37
CA MET A 90 -14.18 -12.82 -1.20
C MET A 90 -12.95 -13.20 -0.39
N ILE A 91 -12.28 -14.27 -0.80
CA ILE A 91 -10.89 -14.54 -0.42
C ILE A 91 -10.01 -13.47 -1.09
N SER A 92 -8.88 -13.12 -0.47
CA SER A 92 -7.93 -12.14 -1.03
C SER A 92 -7.69 -12.35 -2.54
N GLN A 93 -7.79 -11.28 -3.30
CA GLN A 93 -7.48 -11.25 -4.73
C GLN A 93 -6.25 -10.42 -5.01
N TYR A 94 -5.48 -10.82 -6.01
CA TYR A 94 -4.31 -10.11 -6.50
C TYR A 94 -4.57 -9.58 -7.90
N GLY A 95 -4.05 -8.41 -8.21
CA GLY A 95 -4.13 -7.86 -9.56
C GLY A 95 -3.77 -6.39 -9.61
N TRP A 96 -3.83 -5.85 -10.82
CA TRP A 96 -3.55 -4.46 -11.10
C TRP A 96 -4.78 -3.58 -10.91
N PHE A 97 -4.57 -2.41 -10.33
CA PHE A 97 -5.60 -1.40 -10.17
C PHE A 97 -5.07 -0.02 -10.59
N ASN A 98 -5.81 0.66 -11.42
CA ASN A 98 -5.46 1.98 -11.93
C ASN A 98 -6.30 3.05 -11.22
N GLY A 99 -5.69 4.18 -10.87
CA GLY A 99 -6.41 5.29 -10.26
C GLY A 99 -5.49 6.40 -9.77
N GLU A 100 -6.06 7.31 -9.00
CA GLU A 100 -5.37 8.42 -8.38
C GLU A 100 -5.03 8.08 -6.93
N LEU A 101 -3.73 8.04 -6.61
CA LEU A 101 -3.24 7.90 -5.23
C LEU A 101 -3.38 9.24 -4.52
N SER A 102 -4.08 9.24 -3.41
CA SER A 102 -4.26 10.43 -2.55
C SER A 102 -4.45 10.01 -1.09
N VAL A 103 -4.58 10.98 -0.20
CA VAL A 103 -4.84 10.75 1.23
C VAL A 103 -6.32 10.94 1.51
N TYR A 104 -6.90 9.93 2.14
CA TYR A 104 -8.29 9.95 2.61
C TYR A 104 -8.32 10.20 4.11
N GLN A 105 -9.20 11.09 4.55
CA GLN A 105 -9.52 11.31 5.95
C GLN A 105 -10.86 10.69 6.27
N ALA A 106 -10.89 9.72 7.16
CA ALA A 106 -12.10 9.22 7.76
C ALA A 106 -12.30 9.87 9.14
N LYS A 107 -13.51 10.37 9.39
CA LYS A 107 -13.93 10.88 10.69
C LYS A 107 -15.02 9.98 11.21
N SER A 108 -14.79 9.39 12.36
CA SER A 108 -15.84 8.69 13.11
C SER A 108 -16.45 9.66 14.10
N SER A 109 -17.77 9.80 14.09
CA SER A 109 -18.50 10.60 15.06
C SER A 109 -19.53 9.73 15.79
N VAL A 110 -19.66 9.96 17.09
CA VAL A 110 -20.74 9.39 17.91
C VAL A 110 -21.71 10.49 18.24
N GLN A 111 -23.00 10.27 18.00
CA GLN A 111 -24.03 11.20 18.42
C GLN A 111 -24.25 11.07 19.93
N ARG A 112 -24.02 12.14 20.65
CA ARG A 112 -24.30 12.21 22.09
C ARG A 112 -25.81 12.28 22.35
N ALA A 113 -26.22 11.97 23.57
CA ALA A 113 -27.61 12.02 23.99
C ALA A 113 -28.27 13.42 23.89
N ASN A 114 -27.44 14.48 23.80
CA ASN A 114 -27.87 15.86 23.59
C ASN A 114 -28.06 16.22 22.09
N GLY A 115 -27.85 15.28 21.18
CA GLY A 115 -27.96 15.49 19.73
C GLY A 115 -26.70 16.03 19.05
N GLU A 116 -25.64 16.35 19.81
CA GLU A 116 -24.38 16.80 19.23
C GLU A 116 -23.53 15.62 18.72
N ASN A 117 -22.85 15.83 17.58
CA ASN A 117 -21.90 14.87 17.06
C ASN A 117 -20.49 15.15 17.63
N GLU A 118 -19.98 14.22 18.39
CA GLU A 118 -18.59 14.26 18.84
C GLU A 118 -17.72 13.43 17.88
N VAL A 119 -16.68 14.06 17.33
CA VAL A 119 -15.68 13.33 16.54
C VAL A 119 -14.82 12.49 17.49
N THR A 120 -14.97 11.17 17.43
CA THR A 120 -14.32 10.23 18.35
C THR A 120 -13.00 9.70 17.79
N ALA A 121 -12.83 9.69 16.48
CA ALA A 121 -11.59 9.29 15.82
C ALA A 121 -11.42 9.96 14.47
N GLU A 122 -10.20 10.36 14.17
CA GLU A 122 -9.76 10.75 12.84
C GLU A 122 -8.69 9.76 12.39
N SER A 123 -8.87 9.15 11.23
CA SER A 123 -7.86 8.30 10.61
C SER A 123 -7.49 8.86 9.24
N GLU A 124 -6.20 8.88 8.95
CA GLU A 124 -5.69 9.25 7.65
C GLU A 124 -5.01 8.03 7.05
N HIS A 125 -5.34 7.71 5.81
CA HIS A 125 -4.72 6.60 5.09
C HIS A 125 -4.65 6.92 3.59
N PHE A 126 -3.75 6.25 2.91
CA PHE A 126 -3.73 6.32 1.45
C PHE A 126 -4.90 5.58 0.85
N HIS A 127 -5.40 6.13 -0.25
CA HIS A 127 -6.31 5.42 -1.11
C HIS A 127 -5.95 5.58 -2.59
N ILE A 128 -6.33 4.62 -3.40
CA ILE A 128 -6.33 4.75 -4.85
C ILE A 128 -7.78 4.81 -5.29
N ARG A 129 -8.14 5.88 -5.99
CA ARG A 129 -9.50 6.12 -6.47
C ARG A 129 -9.53 6.13 -7.99
N GLN A 130 -10.37 5.28 -8.56
CA GLN A 130 -10.64 5.22 -9.99
C GLN A 130 -11.88 6.04 -10.35
N SER A 131 -12.91 6.00 -9.50
CA SER A 131 -14.16 6.75 -9.62
C SER A 131 -14.72 7.08 -8.23
N PRO A 132 -15.75 7.90 -8.10
CA PRO A 132 -16.39 8.18 -6.81
C PRO A 132 -16.86 6.93 -6.04
N THR A 133 -17.20 5.87 -6.77
CA THR A 133 -17.70 4.60 -6.20
C THR A 133 -16.69 3.46 -6.25
N SER A 134 -15.51 3.69 -6.85
CA SER A 134 -14.46 2.69 -7.01
C SER A 134 -13.16 3.19 -6.40
N ALA A 135 -12.90 2.77 -5.17
CA ALA A 135 -11.70 3.13 -4.43
C ALA A 135 -11.20 1.97 -3.56
N LEU A 136 -9.90 1.93 -3.39
CA LEU A 136 -9.19 1.00 -2.49
C LEU A 136 -8.52 1.81 -1.38
N SER A 137 -8.83 1.50 -0.12
CA SER A 137 -8.10 2.01 1.03
C SER A 137 -6.84 1.17 1.23
N LEU A 138 -5.69 1.82 1.38
CA LEU A 138 -4.41 1.14 1.38
C LEU A 138 -3.84 0.97 2.80
N ILE A 139 -3.39 -0.24 3.11
CA ILE A 139 -2.50 -0.50 4.23
C ILE A 139 -1.07 -0.43 3.68
N THR A 140 -0.33 0.60 4.05
CA THR A 140 1.00 0.87 3.50
C THR A 140 2.08 0.79 4.57
N THR A 141 3.28 0.39 4.16
CA THR A 141 4.50 0.45 4.98
C THR A 141 5.32 1.66 4.52
N PRO A 142 5.55 2.67 5.37
CA PRO A 142 6.21 3.92 4.98
C PRO A 142 7.59 3.73 4.33
N GLU A 143 8.34 2.73 4.76
CA GLU A 143 9.68 2.41 4.27
C GLU A 143 9.71 1.86 2.85
N TYR A 144 8.54 1.48 2.31
CA TYR A 144 8.42 0.96 0.95
C TYR A 144 8.11 2.05 -0.08
N PHE A 145 7.80 3.27 0.37
CA PHE A 145 7.69 4.41 -0.53
C PHE A 145 9.06 4.86 -1.02
N LEU A 146 9.16 5.07 -2.33
CA LEU A 146 10.35 5.50 -3.02
C LEU A 146 10.25 6.99 -3.42
N SER A 147 11.32 7.54 -3.96
CA SER A 147 11.33 8.91 -4.51
C SER A 147 10.95 10.02 -3.53
N GLY A 148 11.27 9.87 -2.25
CA GLY A 148 11.02 10.91 -1.25
C GLY A 148 9.59 11.00 -0.72
N LEU A 149 8.64 10.24 -1.28
CA LEU A 149 7.26 10.20 -0.80
C LEU A 149 7.15 9.79 0.68
N GLY A 150 7.98 8.86 1.13
CA GLY A 150 8.08 8.51 2.55
C GLY A 150 8.51 9.67 3.45
N ALA A 151 9.28 10.63 2.92
CA ALA A 151 9.63 11.87 3.63
C ALA A 151 8.48 12.88 3.61
N LEU A 152 7.75 12.99 2.49
CA LEU A 152 6.56 13.83 2.39
C LEU A 152 5.49 13.41 3.39
N MET A 153 5.32 12.12 3.66
CA MET A 153 4.40 11.61 4.68
C MET A 153 4.70 12.10 6.10
N LYS A 154 5.94 12.50 6.36
CA LYS A 154 6.37 13.09 7.64
C LYS A 154 6.22 14.61 7.67
N LEU A 155 6.04 15.23 6.52
CA LEU A 155 5.81 16.65 6.35
C LEU A 155 4.30 16.94 6.43
N GLN A 156 3.94 18.18 6.50
CA GLN A 156 2.62 18.73 6.77
C GLN A 156 1.44 17.97 6.16
N LYS A 157 0.49 17.56 7.00
CA LYS A 157 -0.79 16.91 6.63
C LYS A 157 -1.58 17.65 5.55
N THR A 158 -1.44 18.97 5.45
CA THR A 158 -2.13 19.83 4.49
C THR A 158 -1.66 19.56 3.05
N VAL A 159 -0.38 19.36 2.84
CA VAL A 159 0.20 19.10 1.50
C VAL A 159 -0.24 17.74 0.96
N LEU A 160 -0.35 16.74 1.84
CA LEU A 160 -0.77 15.40 1.45
C LEU A 160 -2.23 15.34 0.98
N LYS A 161 -3.10 16.23 1.48
CA LYS A 161 -4.52 16.26 1.11
C LYS A 161 -4.76 16.74 -0.32
N GLU A 162 -3.87 17.59 -0.82
CA GLU A 162 -3.94 18.12 -2.18
C GLU A 162 -3.17 17.27 -3.19
N MET A 163 -2.47 16.25 -2.69
CA MET A 163 -1.69 15.37 -3.55
C MET A 163 -2.60 14.39 -4.30
N SER A 164 -2.48 14.36 -5.61
CA SER A 164 -3.07 13.34 -6.46
C SER A 164 -2.03 12.87 -7.46
N ILE A 165 -1.71 11.58 -7.42
CA ILE A 165 -0.70 10.97 -8.28
C ILE A 165 -1.38 9.87 -9.09
N PRO A 166 -1.39 9.95 -10.42
CA PRO A 166 -1.92 8.88 -11.24
C PRO A 166 -1.01 7.65 -11.11
N VAL A 167 -1.57 6.53 -10.66
CA VAL A 167 -0.81 5.31 -10.42
C VAL A 167 -1.46 4.08 -11.06
N ARG A 168 -0.62 3.12 -11.36
CA ARG A 168 -0.98 1.72 -11.58
C ARG A 168 -0.38 0.90 -10.45
N ALA A 169 -1.20 0.25 -9.66
CA ALA A 169 -0.77 -0.48 -8.48
C ALA A 169 -1.10 -1.97 -8.61
N TYR A 170 -0.12 -2.83 -8.38
CA TYR A 170 -0.34 -4.24 -8.13
C TYR A 170 -0.64 -4.40 -6.65
N VAL A 171 -1.82 -4.92 -6.34
CA VAL A 171 -2.35 -4.94 -4.97
C VAL A 171 -2.88 -6.32 -4.61
N ARG A 172 -2.87 -6.61 -3.30
CA ARG A 172 -3.66 -7.67 -2.70
C ARG A 172 -4.88 -7.04 -2.06
N VAL A 173 -6.07 -7.28 -2.62
CA VAL A 173 -7.33 -6.83 -2.03
C VAL A 173 -7.79 -7.84 -1.00
N MET A 174 -8.18 -7.37 0.17
CA MET A 174 -8.73 -8.17 1.26
C MET A 174 -10.23 -7.92 1.38
N ALA A 175 -10.96 -8.92 1.87
CA ALA A 175 -12.35 -8.73 2.22
C ALA A 175 -12.49 -7.61 3.24
N ALA A 176 -13.32 -6.59 2.94
CA ALA A 176 -13.66 -5.55 3.88
C ALA A 176 -14.92 -5.93 4.64
N HIS A 177 -14.98 -5.60 5.94
CA HIS A 177 -16.22 -5.69 6.68
C HIS A 177 -17.20 -4.61 6.20
N ASP A 178 -18.49 -4.87 6.32
CA ASP A 178 -19.63 -4.07 5.81
C ASP A 178 -19.66 -2.59 6.23
N HIS A 179 -18.82 -2.20 7.18
CA HIS A 179 -18.75 -0.81 7.67
C HIS A 179 -17.79 0.09 6.89
N LEU A 180 -16.97 -0.47 6.00
CA LEU A 180 -16.03 0.31 5.19
C LEU A 180 -16.66 0.61 3.83
N LYS A 181 -16.69 1.89 3.47
CA LYS A 181 -17.15 2.34 2.15
C LYS A 181 -16.20 1.97 1.01
N HIS A 182 -14.99 1.48 1.35
CA HIS A 182 -13.93 1.14 0.40
C HIS A 182 -13.37 -0.24 0.73
N TRP A 183 -12.91 -0.93 -0.29
CA TRP A 183 -12.15 -2.16 -0.12
C TRP A 183 -10.77 -1.87 0.47
N ILE A 184 -10.28 -2.77 1.31
CA ILE A 184 -8.93 -2.69 1.86
C ILE A 184 -7.97 -3.43 0.95
N ALA A 185 -6.83 -2.80 0.66
CA ALA A 185 -5.78 -3.41 -0.15
C ALA A 185 -4.38 -3.16 0.44
N ILE A 186 -3.51 -4.11 0.22
CA ILE A 186 -2.08 -3.99 0.50
C ILE A 186 -1.39 -3.76 -0.84
N PRO A 187 -0.75 -2.61 -1.07
CA PRO A 187 0.02 -2.39 -2.28
C PRO A 187 1.32 -3.20 -2.23
N LEU A 188 1.67 -3.83 -3.34
CA LEU A 188 2.88 -4.62 -3.51
C LEU A 188 3.86 -3.92 -4.44
N VAL A 189 3.35 -3.32 -5.52
CA VAL A 189 4.09 -2.45 -6.44
C VAL A 189 3.18 -1.30 -6.84
N MET A 190 3.67 -0.05 -6.81
CA MET A 190 2.96 1.08 -7.43
C MET A 190 3.89 1.81 -8.39
N LEU A 191 3.38 2.10 -9.56
CA LEU A 191 4.05 2.85 -10.60
C LEU A 191 3.26 4.12 -10.90
N GLU A 192 3.95 5.24 -11.02
CA GLU A 192 3.38 6.45 -11.56
C GLU A 192 3.02 6.26 -13.03
N ARG A 193 1.85 6.70 -13.42
CA ARG A 193 1.41 6.71 -14.82
C ARG A 193 1.67 8.09 -15.40
N GLU A 194 2.09 8.12 -16.64
CA GLU A 194 2.04 9.37 -17.38
C GLU A 194 0.59 9.84 -17.45
N SER A 195 0.34 11.06 -16.98
CA SER A 195 -0.97 11.69 -17.19
C SER A 195 -1.12 11.88 -18.71
N ASN A 196 -2.01 11.11 -19.31
CA ASN A 196 -2.46 11.40 -20.66
C ASN A 196 -3.14 12.78 -20.62
N GLY A 197 -2.38 13.81 -21.03
CA GLY A 197 -2.89 15.16 -21.20
C GLY A 197 -3.93 15.25 -22.30
#